data_3192b92e4c7d87eebd3241a03eac31dd
#
_entry.id   3192b92e4c7d87eebd3241a03eac31dd
#
_cell.length_a   1.000
_cell.length_b   1.000
_cell.length_c   1.000
_cell.angle_alpha   90.00
_cell.angle_beta   90.00
_cell.angle_gamma   90.00
#
_symmetry.space_group_name_H-M   'P 1'
#
loop_
_entity.id
_entity.type
_entity.pdbx_description
1 polymer ?
#
loop_
_entity_poly.entity_id
_entity_poly.type
_entity_poly.pdbx_seq_one_letter_code
_entity_poly.pdbx_strand_id
1 'polypeptide(L)'
;MNEYQTFDFASLRYSHLKNGFWGHRTENYMEIINSQLEALLCPTNSARLLNFGIHAGEVDDKFYGEYWSDGDCYKFLEACIYVYQNTGDLAVKAVVDKYIPWIVASQQEDGYLNTQITLTGKERWSKVIHHELYNIGHFLTFASAHYDITGETVMLECARKLANYTYGVFKDYPRELAH
;
A
#
# COMPACT_ATOMS: atom_id res chain seq x y z
N MET A 1 -27.62 -22.30 16.24
CA MET A 1 -27.00 -21.14 15.54
C MET A 1 -25.75 -20.80 16.33
N ASN A 2 -24.56 -21.07 15.77
CA ASN A 2 -23.34 -20.62 16.41
C ASN A 2 -23.22 -19.12 16.19
N GLU A 3 -23.40 -18.33 17.25
CA GLU A 3 -22.99 -16.94 17.25
C GLU A 3 -21.47 -16.92 17.15
N TYR A 4 -20.96 -16.63 15.96
CA TYR A 4 -19.57 -16.25 15.82
C TYR A 4 -19.41 -14.92 16.57
N GLN A 5 -18.74 -14.96 17.70
CA GLN A 5 -18.30 -13.75 18.40
C GLN A 5 -17.35 -13.02 17.45
N THR A 6 -17.83 -11.99 16.75
CA THR A 6 -16.98 -11.10 15.98
C THR A 6 -16.09 -10.34 16.96
N PHE A 7 -14.80 -10.51 16.80
CA PHE A 7 -13.81 -9.75 17.60
C PHE A 7 -13.95 -8.27 17.19
N ASP A 8 -14.36 -7.43 18.14
CA ASP A 8 -14.40 -5.99 17.91
C ASP A 8 -13.00 -5.40 18.05
N PHE A 9 -12.35 -5.15 16.94
CA PHE A 9 -11.03 -4.47 16.89
C PHE A 9 -11.11 -2.98 17.27
N ALA A 10 -12.29 -2.42 17.47
CA ALA A 10 -12.45 -1.01 17.86
C ALA A 10 -11.72 -0.67 19.17
N SER A 11 -11.61 -1.65 20.10
CA SER A 11 -10.86 -1.47 21.33
C SER A 11 -9.36 -1.26 21.16
N LEU A 12 -8.78 -1.75 20.06
CA LEU A 12 -7.34 -1.58 19.75
C LEU A 12 -7.02 -0.16 19.26
N ARG A 13 -7.99 0.57 18.71
CA ARG A 13 -7.81 1.96 18.24
C ARG A 13 -7.42 2.93 19.36
N TYR A 14 -7.73 2.58 20.62
CA TYR A 14 -7.46 3.41 21.78
C TYR A 14 -6.28 2.92 22.62
N SER A 15 -5.55 1.91 22.14
CA SER A 15 -4.40 1.35 22.85
C SER A 15 -3.12 2.07 22.43
N HIS A 16 -2.43 2.72 23.38
CA HIS A 16 -1.18 3.44 23.13
C HIS A 16 -0.02 2.77 23.88
N LEU A 17 1.07 2.53 23.19
CA LEU A 17 2.31 2.00 23.75
C LEU A 17 3.13 3.14 24.35
N LYS A 18 2.94 3.44 25.67
CA LYS A 18 3.59 4.61 26.30
C LYS A 18 4.89 4.29 27.03
N ASN A 19 5.05 3.07 27.55
CA ASN A 19 6.15 2.74 28.44
C ASN A 19 6.71 1.33 28.18
N GLY A 20 7.85 1.01 28.81
CA GLY A 20 8.52 -0.28 28.71
C GLY A 20 9.20 -0.52 27.36
N PHE A 21 9.52 -1.77 27.09
CA PHE A 21 10.29 -2.16 25.88
C PHE A 21 9.66 -1.64 24.58
N TRP A 22 8.35 -1.79 24.41
CA TRP A 22 7.66 -1.36 23.22
C TRP A 22 7.47 0.16 23.14
N GLY A 23 7.26 0.85 24.26
CA GLY A 23 7.20 2.31 24.32
C GLY A 23 8.49 2.94 23.80
N HIS A 24 9.66 2.49 24.31
CA HIS A 24 10.95 2.97 23.83
C HIS A 24 11.20 2.68 22.34
N ARG A 25 10.69 1.58 21.81
CA ARG A 25 10.80 1.25 20.38
C ARG A 25 10.03 2.20 19.48
N THR A 26 9.02 2.87 20.01
CA THR A 26 8.23 3.86 19.25
C THR A 26 8.77 5.28 19.34
N GLU A 27 9.79 5.57 20.17
CA GLU A 27 10.34 6.93 20.32
C GLU A 27 11.03 7.44 19.05
N ASN A 28 11.64 6.56 18.25
CA ASN A 28 12.43 6.92 17.06
C ASN A 28 11.66 6.70 15.74
N TYR A 29 10.32 6.61 15.76
CA TYR A 29 9.56 6.28 14.56
C TYR A 29 9.78 7.27 13.40
N MET A 30 9.90 8.58 13.68
CA MET A 30 10.11 9.59 12.62
C MET A 30 11.48 9.45 11.95
N GLU A 31 12.53 9.12 12.68
CA GLU A 31 13.84 8.84 12.10
C GLU A 31 13.78 7.63 11.17
N ILE A 32 13.10 6.57 11.58
CA ILE A 32 12.90 5.36 10.79
C ILE A 32 12.07 5.66 9.54
N ILE A 33 10.96 6.39 9.68
CA ILE A 33 10.10 6.78 8.56
C ILE A 33 10.89 7.60 7.54
N ASN A 34 11.64 8.61 7.97
CA ASN A 34 12.43 9.45 7.08
C ASN A 34 13.53 8.66 6.36
N SER A 35 14.24 7.76 7.07
CA SER A 35 15.26 6.90 6.47
C SER A 35 14.66 5.95 5.42
N GLN A 36 13.52 5.33 5.70
CA GLN A 36 12.83 4.46 4.72
C GLN A 36 12.28 5.25 3.54
N LEU A 37 11.72 6.42 3.79
CA LEU A 37 11.22 7.30 2.74
C LEU A 37 12.34 7.76 1.80
N GLU A 38 13.50 8.15 2.36
CA GLU A 38 14.69 8.47 1.57
C GLU A 38 15.10 7.29 0.68
N ALA A 39 15.15 6.08 1.22
CA ALA A 39 15.47 4.87 0.46
C ALA A 39 14.47 4.62 -0.68
N LEU A 40 13.18 4.82 -0.43
CA LEU A 40 12.11 4.61 -1.41
C LEU A 40 12.05 5.69 -2.51
N LEU A 41 12.71 6.83 -2.29
CA LEU A 41 12.78 7.94 -3.26
C LEU A 41 14.16 8.05 -3.93
N CYS A 42 15.21 7.39 -3.42
CA CYS A 42 16.57 7.55 -3.91
C CYS A 42 16.87 6.62 -5.10
N PRO A 43 17.17 7.15 -6.30
CA PRO A 43 17.49 6.35 -7.49
C PRO A 43 18.69 5.41 -7.32
N THR A 44 19.64 5.75 -6.46
CA THR A 44 20.82 4.91 -6.17
C THR A 44 20.56 3.83 -5.12
N ASN A 45 19.38 3.82 -4.50
CA ASN A 45 18.99 2.83 -3.51
C ASN A 45 17.85 1.95 -4.06
N SER A 46 16.61 2.39 -3.98
CA SER A 46 15.49 1.58 -4.47
C SER A 46 14.48 2.35 -5.31
N ALA A 47 14.31 3.63 -5.04
CA ALA A 47 13.43 4.58 -5.76
C ALA A 47 12.00 4.07 -6.07
N ARG A 48 11.52 3.07 -5.33
CA ARG A 48 10.27 2.34 -5.65
C ARG A 48 9.05 3.25 -5.60
N LEU A 49 9.03 4.21 -4.68
CA LEU A 49 7.93 5.16 -4.55
C LEU A 49 7.90 6.17 -5.70
N LEU A 50 9.06 6.46 -6.33
CA LEU A 50 9.12 7.29 -7.53
C LEU A 50 8.36 6.68 -8.71
N ASN A 51 8.21 5.35 -8.79
CA ASN A 51 7.46 4.72 -9.87
C ASN A 51 6.03 5.24 -9.98
N PHE A 52 5.39 5.54 -8.84
CA PHE A 52 4.07 6.17 -8.85
C PHE A 52 4.12 7.61 -9.36
N GLY A 53 5.16 8.37 -9.01
CA GLY A 53 5.38 9.72 -9.53
C GLY A 53 5.67 9.74 -11.03
N ILE A 54 6.46 8.78 -11.52
CA ILE A 54 6.74 8.59 -12.95
C ILE A 54 5.45 8.26 -13.70
N HIS A 55 4.65 7.34 -13.16
CA HIS A 55 3.37 6.98 -13.77
C HIS A 55 2.37 8.13 -13.76
N ALA A 56 2.38 8.95 -12.70
CA ALA A 56 1.55 10.15 -12.58
C ALA A 56 2.01 11.31 -13.50
N GLY A 57 3.18 11.20 -14.14
CA GLY A 57 3.76 12.27 -14.96
C GLY A 57 4.41 13.40 -14.15
N GLU A 58 4.60 13.23 -12.86
CA GLU A 58 5.23 14.20 -11.96
C GLU A 58 6.77 14.07 -11.94
N VAL A 59 7.29 12.93 -12.37
CA VAL A 59 8.71 12.60 -12.40
C VAL A 59 9.07 12.06 -13.79
N ASP A 60 10.04 12.69 -14.47
CA ASP A 60 10.55 12.23 -15.77
C ASP A 60 11.74 11.29 -15.55
N ASP A 61 11.47 10.01 -15.43
CA ASP A 61 12.50 8.98 -15.22
C ASP A 61 11.97 7.59 -15.65
N LYS A 62 12.79 6.56 -15.48
CA LYS A 62 12.47 5.16 -15.80
C LYS A 62 11.98 4.41 -14.56
N PHE A 63 11.37 3.23 -14.78
CA PHE A 63 11.01 2.30 -13.72
C PHE A 63 12.23 1.88 -12.88
N TYR A 64 12.04 1.80 -11.56
CA TYR A 64 13.02 1.36 -10.56
C TYR A 64 12.56 0.12 -9.81
N GLY A 65 13.52 -0.75 -9.47
CA GLY A 65 13.31 -1.86 -8.54
C GLY A 65 12.83 -3.14 -9.18
N GLU A 66 12.11 -3.94 -8.40
CA GLU A 66 11.76 -5.32 -8.67
C GLU A 66 10.24 -5.52 -8.84
N TYR A 67 9.82 -6.74 -9.10
CA TYR A 67 8.41 -7.10 -9.34
C TYR A 67 7.49 -6.82 -8.15
N TRP A 68 8.00 -6.80 -6.92
CA TRP A 68 7.27 -6.54 -5.67
C TRP A 68 7.36 -5.09 -5.18
N SER A 69 7.94 -4.20 -5.96
CA SER A 69 8.26 -2.82 -5.56
C SER A 69 7.06 -2.02 -5.07
N ASP A 70 5.91 -2.15 -5.74
CA ASP A 70 4.67 -1.48 -5.32
C ASP A 70 4.23 -1.96 -3.93
N GLY A 71 4.34 -3.28 -3.68
CA GLY A 71 4.00 -3.88 -2.38
C GLY A 71 4.86 -3.33 -1.23
N ASP A 72 6.14 -3.04 -1.48
CA ASP A 72 7.00 -2.43 -0.46
C ASP A 72 6.57 -0.99 -0.13
N CYS A 73 6.12 -0.24 -1.12
CA CYS A 73 5.55 1.10 -0.91
C CYS A 73 4.26 1.04 -0.10
N TYR A 74 3.36 0.12 -0.42
CA TYR A 74 2.10 -0.04 0.32
C TYR A 74 2.34 -0.46 1.77
N LYS A 75 3.27 -1.39 2.03
CA LYS A 75 3.65 -1.78 3.40
C LYS A 75 4.24 -0.62 4.20
N PHE A 76 5.07 0.22 3.55
CA PHE A 76 5.60 1.41 4.18
C PHE A 76 4.49 2.40 4.57
N LEU A 77 3.59 2.71 3.64
CA LEU A 77 2.49 3.63 3.89
C LEU A 77 1.50 3.09 4.93
N GLU A 78 1.23 1.78 4.91
CA GLU A 78 0.43 1.09 5.93
C GLU A 78 1.07 1.22 7.33
N ALA A 79 2.39 0.98 7.44
CA ALA A 79 3.11 1.17 8.69
C ALA A 79 3.01 2.62 9.20
N CYS A 80 3.12 3.61 8.32
CA CYS A 80 2.93 5.02 8.67
C CYS A 80 1.52 5.28 9.22
N ILE A 81 0.47 4.72 8.62
CA ILE A 81 -0.91 4.86 9.09
C ILE A 81 -1.10 4.25 10.48
N TYR A 82 -0.51 3.10 10.76
CA TYR A 82 -0.55 2.52 12.11
C TYR A 82 0.26 3.34 13.15
N VAL A 83 1.39 3.94 12.75
CA VAL A 83 2.11 4.87 13.63
C VAL A 83 1.24 6.09 13.92
N TYR A 84 0.59 6.67 12.90
CA TYR A 84 -0.35 7.78 13.08
C TYR A 84 -1.50 7.39 14.02
N GLN A 85 -2.12 6.21 13.85
CA GLN A 85 -3.16 5.71 14.74
C GLN A 85 -2.69 5.66 16.20
N ASN A 86 -1.46 5.20 16.42
CA ASN A 86 -0.91 5.04 17.77
C ASN A 86 -0.48 6.36 18.42
N THR A 87 0.01 7.32 17.64
CA THR A 87 0.64 8.54 18.14
C THR A 87 -0.23 9.80 17.99
N GLY A 88 -1.12 9.82 17.01
CA GLY A 88 -1.83 11.03 16.58
C GLY A 88 -0.94 12.04 15.86
N ASP A 89 0.30 11.66 15.47
CA ASP A 89 1.26 12.60 14.88
C ASP A 89 0.88 12.95 13.43
N LEU A 90 0.44 14.17 13.22
CA LEU A 90 0.05 14.69 11.91
C LEU A 90 1.21 14.76 10.90
N ALA A 91 2.47 14.81 11.36
CA ALA A 91 3.61 14.77 10.45
C ALA A 91 3.73 13.40 9.78
N VAL A 92 3.41 12.31 10.50
CA VAL A 92 3.35 10.96 9.93
C VAL A 92 2.21 10.85 8.91
N LYS A 93 1.01 11.38 9.25
CA LYS A 93 -0.11 11.40 8.30
C LYS A 93 0.25 12.16 7.03
N ALA A 94 0.91 13.31 7.15
CA ALA A 94 1.32 14.13 6.01
C ALA A 94 2.28 13.37 5.06
N VAL A 95 3.09 12.45 5.57
CA VAL A 95 3.90 11.56 4.70
C VAL A 95 3.01 10.71 3.80
N VAL A 96 1.96 10.11 4.36
CA VAL A 96 1.02 9.29 3.58
C VAL A 96 0.24 10.13 2.58
N ASP A 97 -0.35 11.23 3.06
CA ASP A 97 -1.19 12.15 2.25
C ASP A 97 -0.44 12.67 1.03
N LYS A 98 0.87 12.89 1.16
CA LYS A 98 1.72 13.38 0.07
C LYS A 98 1.76 12.44 -1.13
N TYR A 99 1.71 11.11 -0.92
CA TYR A 99 1.89 10.13 -2.00
C TYR A 99 0.58 9.51 -2.48
N ILE A 100 -0.53 9.71 -1.78
CA ILE A 100 -1.86 9.27 -2.23
C ILE A 100 -2.18 9.77 -3.66
N PRO A 101 -1.98 11.05 -4.03
CA PRO A 101 -2.26 11.51 -5.39
C PRO A 101 -1.50 10.75 -6.48
N TRP A 102 -0.24 10.38 -6.24
CA TRP A 102 0.55 9.60 -7.18
C TRP A 102 -0.01 8.19 -7.37
N ILE A 103 -0.44 7.54 -6.27
CA ILE A 103 -1.06 6.21 -6.34
C ILE A 103 -2.38 6.26 -7.10
N VAL A 104 -3.22 7.26 -6.81
CA VAL A 104 -4.50 7.46 -7.50
C VAL A 104 -4.29 7.67 -9.00
N ALA A 105 -3.33 8.53 -9.38
CA ALA A 105 -3.01 8.81 -10.77
C ALA A 105 -2.40 7.60 -11.51
N SER A 106 -1.84 6.64 -10.76
CA SER A 106 -1.28 5.41 -11.35
C SER A 106 -2.33 4.34 -11.64
N GLN A 107 -3.55 4.48 -11.13
CA GLN A 107 -4.61 3.51 -11.41
C GLN A 107 -5.15 3.70 -12.82
N GLN A 108 -5.21 2.60 -13.59
CA GLN A 108 -5.74 2.60 -14.95
C GLN A 108 -7.28 2.77 -14.95
N GLU A 109 -7.84 3.18 -16.08
CA GLU A 109 -9.29 3.39 -16.23
C GLU A 109 -10.12 2.15 -15.90
N ASP A 110 -9.61 0.95 -16.21
CA ASP A 110 -10.23 -0.33 -15.90
C ASP A 110 -10.08 -0.76 -14.43
N GLY A 111 -9.36 0.02 -13.62
CA GLY A 111 -9.12 -0.22 -12.21
C GLY A 111 -7.82 -0.97 -11.90
N TYR A 112 -7.07 -1.42 -12.91
CA TYR A 112 -5.78 -2.08 -12.72
C TYR A 112 -4.73 -1.13 -12.11
N LEU A 113 -3.88 -1.65 -11.22
CA LEU A 113 -2.83 -0.87 -10.57
C LEU A 113 -1.58 -1.74 -10.36
N ASN A 114 -0.52 -1.47 -11.11
CA ASN A 114 0.81 -2.04 -10.94
C ASN A 114 1.79 -1.21 -11.77
N THR A 115 2.71 -0.49 -11.12
CA THR A 115 3.61 0.44 -11.81
C THR A 115 4.62 -0.28 -12.69
N GLN A 116 5.12 -1.45 -12.27
CA GLN A 116 6.07 -2.21 -13.07
C GLN A 116 5.48 -2.64 -14.41
N ILE A 117 4.30 -3.24 -14.38
CA ILE A 117 3.65 -3.74 -15.61
C ILE A 117 3.37 -2.59 -16.56
N THR A 118 2.80 -1.49 -16.05
CA THR A 118 2.40 -0.35 -16.87
C THR A 118 3.59 0.43 -17.41
N LEU A 119 4.62 0.72 -16.59
CA LEU A 119 5.79 1.48 -17.01
C LEU A 119 6.75 0.70 -17.92
N THR A 120 6.76 -0.64 -17.81
CA THR A 120 7.67 -1.47 -18.62
C THR A 120 6.99 -2.13 -19.81
N GLY A 121 5.70 -1.89 -20.03
CA GLY A 121 4.94 -2.44 -21.16
C GLY A 121 4.80 -3.96 -21.15
N LYS A 122 4.88 -4.59 -19.98
CA LYS A 122 4.69 -6.04 -19.83
C LYS A 122 3.22 -6.41 -19.95
N GLU A 123 2.98 -7.63 -20.41
CA GLU A 123 1.63 -8.20 -20.41
C GLU A 123 1.20 -8.54 -18.99
N ARG A 124 -0.01 -8.10 -18.61
CA ARG A 124 -0.64 -8.39 -17.33
C ARG A 124 -0.85 -9.89 -17.17
N TRP A 125 -0.66 -10.41 -15.98
CA TRP A 125 -0.91 -11.82 -15.58
C TRP A 125 -0.06 -12.85 -16.35
N SER A 126 0.91 -12.40 -17.14
CA SER A 126 1.69 -13.29 -18.01
C SER A 126 2.64 -14.21 -17.24
N LYS A 127 3.07 -13.82 -16.04
CA LYS A 127 4.00 -14.62 -15.22
C LYS A 127 3.71 -14.43 -13.73
N VAL A 128 3.65 -15.53 -12.98
CA VAL A 128 3.46 -15.50 -11.52
C VAL A 128 4.56 -14.69 -10.82
N ILE A 129 5.80 -14.71 -11.33
CA ILE A 129 6.92 -13.96 -10.77
C ILE A 129 6.75 -12.43 -10.86
N HIS A 130 5.79 -11.93 -11.62
CA HIS A 130 5.48 -10.49 -11.66
C HIS A 130 4.81 -9.98 -10.37
N HIS A 131 4.50 -10.86 -9.45
CA HIS A 131 3.96 -10.52 -8.12
C HIS A 131 2.71 -9.62 -8.14
N GLU A 132 1.90 -9.68 -9.22
CA GLU A 132 0.75 -8.78 -9.37
C GLU A 132 -0.26 -8.98 -8.23
N LEU A 133 -0.68 -10.23 -7.93
CA LEU A 133 -1.59 -10.52 -6.81
C LEU A 133 -0.97 -10.18 -5.44
N TYR A 134 0.35 -10.33 -5.29
CA TYR A 134 1.05 -9.93 -4.07
C TYR A 134 0.95 -8.42 -3.84
N ASN A 135 1.25 -7.62 -4.86
CA ASN A 135 1.14 -6.16 -4.79
C ASN A 135 -0.30 -5.72 -4.52
N ILE A 136 -1.28 -6.35 -5.18
CA ILE A 136 -2.71 -6.10 -4.96
C ILE A 136 -3.09 -6.39 -3.51
N GLY A 137 -2.66 -7.53 -2.95
CA GLY A 137 -2.94 -7.88 -1.55
C GLY A 137 -2.47 -6.80 -0.58
N HIS A 138 -1.23 -6.32 -0.73
CA HIS A 138 -0.70 -5.23 0.11
C HIS A 138 -1.42 -3.90 -0.11
N PHE A 139 -1.81 -3.58 -1.35
CA PHE A 139 -2.61 -2.39 -1.60
C PHE A 139 -3.97 -2.44 -0.90
N LEU A 140 -4.69 -3.56 -1.00
CA LEU A 140 -6.00 -3.72 -0.36
C LEU A 140 -5.89 -3.59 1.17
N THR A 141 -4.82 -4.14 1.77
CA THR A 141 -4.57 -4.02 3.22
C THR A 141 -4.32 -2.57 3.61
N PHE A 142 -3.41 -1.88 2.91
CA PHE A 142 -3.13 -0.46 3.13
C PHE A 142 -4.39 0.40 2.99
N ALA A 143 -5.14 0.24 1.91
CA ALA A 143 -6.34 1.04 1.63
C ALA A 143 -7.43 0.82 2.69
N SER A 144 -7.59 -0.40 3.19
CA SER A 144 -8.51 -0.74 4.27
C SER A 144 -8.08 -0.09 5.59
N ALA A 145 -6.79 -0.20 5.95
CA ALA A 145 -6.24 0.44 7.16
C ALA A 145 -6.35 1.96 7.08
N HIS A 146 -6.07 2.56 5.92
CA HIS A 146 -6.20 3.99 5.72
C HIS A 146 -7.64 4.48 5.97
N TYR A 147 -8.62 3.82 5.35
CA TYR A 147 -10.03 4.16 5.57
C TYR A 147 -10.45 3.96 7.04
N ASP A 148 -10.04 2.85 7.63
CA ASP A 148 -10.43 2.46 8.99
C ASP A 148 -9.92 3.46 10.04
N ILE A 149 -8.73 4.02 9.82
CA ILE A 149 -8.05 4.92 10.75
C ILE A 149 -8.40 6.39 10.49
N THR A 150 -8.50 6.80 9.22
CA THR A 150 -8.71 8.21 8.85
C THR A 150 -10.16 8.55 8.52
N GLY A 151 -10.97 7.57 8.09
CA GLY A 151 -12.31 7.78 7.52
C GLY A 151 -12.30 8.28 6.07
N GLU A 152 -11.13 8.51 5.47
CA GLU A 152 -11.00 9.04 4.11
C GLU A 152 -11.19 7.92 3.07
N THR A 153 -12.07 8.13 2.09
CA THR A 153 -12.52 7.07 1.16
C THR A 153 -11.64 6.90 -0.07
N VAL A 154 -10.73 7.83 -0.35
CA VAL A 154 -9.98 7.88 -1.62
C VAL A 154 -9.23 6.56 -1.93
N MET A 155 -8.51 6.00 -0.95
CA MET A 155 -7.80 4.73 -1.14
C MET A 155 -8.77 3.54 -1.20
N LEU A 156 -9.84 3.57 -0.42
CA LEU A 156 -10.88 2.54 -0.46
C LEU A 156 -11.58 2.49 -1.82
N GLU A 157 -11.83 3.62 -2.46
CA GLU A 157 -12.42 3.68 -3.79
C GLU A 157 -11.49 3.10 -4.86
N CYS A 158 -10.18 3.41 -4.79
CA CYS A 158 -9.18 2.78 -5.65
C CYS A 158 -9.12 1.27 -5.41
N ALA A 159 -9.14 0.84 -4.14
CA ALA A 159 -9.13 -0.58 -3.78
C ALA A 159 -10.36 -1.33 -4.31
N ARG A 160 -11.54 -0.73 -4.26
CA ARG A 160 -12.77 -1.32 -4.82
C ARG A 160 -12.69 -1.49 -6.34
N LYS A 161 -12.15 -0.50 -7.06
CA LYS A 161 -11.94 -0.62 -8.51
C LYS A 161 -10.96 -1.75 -8.84
N LEU A 162 -9.82 -1.82 -8.14
CA LEU A 162 -8.83 -2.87 -8.33
C LEU A 162 -9.36 -4.26 -7.97
N ALA A 163 -10.11 -4.39 -6.88
CA ALA A 163 -10.74 -5.64 -6.48
C ALA A 163 -11.78 -6.12 -7.52
N ASN A 164 -12.61 -5.21 -8.03
CA ASN A 164 -13.58 -5.52 -9.09
C ASN A 164 -12.90 -5.96 -10.40
N TYR A 165 -11.84 -5.27 -10.80
CA TYR A 165 -11.00 -5.66 -11.93
C TYR A 165 -10.44 -7.07 -11.74
N THR A 166 -9.79 -7.31 -10.60
CA THR A 166 -9.18 -8.61 -10.27
C THR A 166 -10.21 -9.73 -10.22
N TYR A 167 -11.36 -9.47 -9.60
CA TYR A 167 -12.48 -10.42 -9.61
C TYR A 167 -12.95 -10.74 -11.04
N GLY A 168 -13.07 -9.72 -11.90
CA GLY A 168 -13.45 -9.91 -13.31
C GLY A 168 -12.49 -10.82 -14.07
N VAL A 169 -11.17 -10.74 -13.76
CA VAL A 169 -10.15 -11.59 -14.37
C VAL A 169 -10.23 -13.04 -13.89
N PHE A 170 -10.46 -13.26 -12.59
CA PHE A 170 -10.29 -14.58 -11.97
C PHE A 170 -11.58 -15.30 -11.58
N LYS A 171 -12.76 -14.68 -11.67
CA LYS A 171 -14.05 -15.27 -11.24
C LYS A 171 -14.37 -16.61 -11.88
N ASP A 172 -13.95 -16.80 -13.13
CA ASP A 172 -14.19 -18.01 -13.92
C ASP A 172 -12.95 -18.92 -13.99
N TYR A 173 -11.89 -18.61 -13.22
CA TYR A 173 -10.66 -19.40 -13.22
C TYR A 173 -10.90 -20.76 -12.52
N PRO A 174 -10.59 -21.89 -13.16
CA PRO A 174 -10.79 -23.21 -12.57
C PRO A 174 -10.01 -23.36 -11.27
N ARG A 175 -10.69 -23.73 -10.18
CA ARG A 175 -10.04 -23.91 -8.86
C ARG A 175 -8.95 -24.98 -8.86
N GLU A 176 -9.08 -25.98 -9.74
CA GLU A 176 -8.13 -27.09 -9.91
C GLU A 176 -6.76 -26.61 -10.45
N LEU A 177 -6.68 -25.41 -11.04
CA LEU A 177 -5.45 -24.82 -11.57
C LEU A 177 -4.80 -23.80 -10.62
N ALA A 178 -5.39 -23.57 -9.45
CA ALA A 178 -4.92 -22.61 -8.46
C ALA A 178 -3.88 -23.24 -7.50
N HIS A 179 -2.85 -23.93 -8.03
CA HIS A 179 -1.76 -24.54 -7.25
C HIS A 179 -0.44 -23.84 -7.47
#